data_d254e7e1c23b523ccf1cbe32e20f9652
#
_entry.id   d254e7e1c23b523ccf1cbe32e20f9652
#
_cell.length_a   1.000
_cell.length_b   1.000
_cell.length_c   1.000
_cell.angle_alpha   90.00
_cell.angle_beta   90.00
_cell.angle_gamma   90.00
#
_symmetry.space_group_name_H-M   'P 1'
#
loop_
_entity.id
_entity.type
_entity.pdbx_description
1 polymer ?
#
loop_
_entity_poly.entity_id
_entity_poly.type
_entity_poly.pdbx_seq_one_letter_code
_entity_poly.pdbx_strand_id
1 'polypeptide(L)'
;MKYIFVTGGVVSGLGNGICAASLGRLLKQCGLRVKNQKFDPYLNVDPGTMSPYQHGEVFVTDDGAETDLDLGHYERFVDEALNANASVSSGKVYWSVLNRERQGGYLGGTVQIIPHVTDEIKSRVYAMDDGETDVCITEIGGTVGDIESQPFLEAIRQVAAEKGRGNVLFIHVPLIVSIPGSGELKSKPTQHSVKELLSLGIQPDILVCRTDSPLPDDVRHKIALFCNVEPECVIPNVTASTLYEVPLLLEDAGLCREVCRKLGFDCGEPDMKAWTALVEKIKHAHKQVTIALVGKYTGLHDAYLSVVESLFHAGTACDAQVTIQWVDSETLTAENVASVLGGCTGVLVPGGFGDRGIEGMILAAQYARENGVPYLGICLGMQIAVIEFARHAVGWADAHSAEFSSLTAHPVIALLPDQIGVTAKGGTMRLGKYPCVLGEGTKAYAAYGTREISERHRHRYEFNNLFREELERAGMTFSGTSPDGSLVEIAELSEQDWYVGCQFHPEFKSRPNRSHPLFKDFIRASLEQANK
;
A
#
# COMPACT_ATOMS: atom_id res chain seq x y z
N MET A 1 13.12 -22.80 -6.26
CA MET A 1 12.04 -21.81 -6.44
C MET A 1 11.51 -21.83 -7.86
N LYS A 2 10.19 -21.70 -8.07
CA LYS A 2 9.53 -21.52 -9.38
C LYS A 2 9.09 -20.06 -9.55
N TYR A 3 8.85 -19.65 -10.79
CA TYR A 3 8.60 -18.25 -11.14
C TYR A 3 7.27 -18.11 -11.88
N ILE A 4 6.45 -17.16 -11.47
CA ILE A 4 5.22 -16.78 -12.14
C ILE A 4 5.35 -15.30 -12.52
N PHE A 5 5.22 -15.00 -13.81
CA PHE A 5 5.22 -13.63 -14.31
C PHE A 5 3.80 -13.21 -14.68
N VAL A 6 3.32 -12.14 -14.08
CA VAL A 6 2.00 -11.56 -14.35
C VAL A 6 2.18 -10.29 -15.18
N THR A 7 1.58 -10.27 -16.37
CA THR A 7 1.63 -9.13 -17.30
C THR A 7 0.22 -8.60 -17.56
N GLY A 8 0.09 -7.28 -17.76
CA GLY A 8 -1.17 -6.64 -18.11
C GLY A 8 -1.23 -6.23 -19.58
N GLY A 9 -2.43 -6.19 -20.12
CA GLY A 9 -2.63 -5.74 -21.47
C GLY A 9 -3.95 -5.02 -21.72
N VAL A 10 -4.05 -4.34 -22.86
CA VAL A 10 -5.17 -3.49 -23.31
C VAL A 10 -5.14 -2.08 -22.69
N VAL A 11 -5.22 -1.95 -21.36
CA VAL A 11 -5.16 -0.69 -20.62
C VAL A 11 -4.51 -0.91 -19.26
N SER A 12 -4.02 0.16 -18.62
CA SER A 12 -3.56 0.14 -17.23
C SER A 12 -4.73 0.02 -16.24
N GLY A 13 -4.43 -0.37 -14.99
CA GLY A 13 -5.46 -0.42 -13.93
C GLY A 13 -6.42 -1.61 -14.02
N LEU A 14 -6.07 -2.68 -14.74
CA LEU A 14 -6.90 -3.90 -14.85
C LEU A 14 -6.87 -4.76 -13.58
N GLY A 15 -6.04 -4.41 -12.60
CA GLY A 15 -5.91 -5.16 -11.36
C GLY A 15 -4.89 -6.30 -11.43
N ASN A 16 -3.79 -6.12 -12.17
CA ASN A 16 -2.69 -7.08 -12.22
C ASN A 16 -2.13 -7.34 -10.82
N GLY A 17 -1.94 -6.27 -10.02
CA GLY A 17 -1.48 -6.35 -8.63
C GLY A 17 -2.43 -7.16 -7.74
N ILE A 18 -3.74 -6.92 -7.86
CA ILE A 18 -4.76 -7.69 -7.12
C ILE A 18 -4.79 -9.16 -7.59
N CYS A 19 -4.60 -9.42 -8.89
CA CYS A 19 -4.49 -10.78 -9.42
C CYS A 19 -3.25 -11.50 -8.84
N ALA A 20 -2.09 -10.84 -8.85
CA ALA A 20 -0.84 -11.36 -8.28
C ALA A 20 -0.95 -11.59 -6.76
N ALA A 21 -1.55 -10.65 -6.03
CA ALA A 21 -1.81 -10.75 -4.60
C ALA A 21 -2.77 -11.90 -4.25
N SER A 22 -3.87 -12.02 -5.02
CA SER A 22 -4.88 -13.08 -4.87
C SER A 22 -4.28 -14.46 -5.12
N LEU A 23 -3.50 -14.61 -6.19
CA LEU A 23 -2.79 -15.85 -6.47
C LEU A 23 -1.79 -16.19 -5.36
N GLY A 24 -1.09 -15.17 -4.83
CA GLY A 24 -0.19 -15.34 -3.69
C GLY A 24 -0.92 -15.90 -2.47
N ARG A 25 -2.11 -15.37 -2.15
CA ARG A 25 -2.97 -15.90 -1.07
C ARG A 25 -3.36 -17.36 -1.34
N LEU A 26 -3.84 -17.68 -2.54
CA LEU A 26 -4.28 -19.03 -2.89
C LEU A 26 -3.14 -20.05 -2.75
N LEU A 27 -1.98 -19.77 -3.32
CA LEU A 27 -0.82 -20.67 -3.25
C LEU A 27 -0.29 -20.82 -1.83
N LYS A 28 -0.33 -19.75 -1.01
CA LYS A 28 -0.01 -19.85 0.42
C LYS A 28 -0.98 -20.80 1.16
N GLN A 29 -2.27 -20.75 0.84
CA GLN A 29 -3.27 -21.63 1.43
C GLN A 29 -3.18 -23.08 0.94
N CYS A 30 -2.46 -23.33 -0.17
CA CYS A 30 -2.03 -24.66 -0.58
C CYS A 30 -0.77 -25.15 0.18
N GLY A 31 -0.24 -24.37 1.11
CA GLY A 31 0.95 -24.71 1.91
C GLY A 31 2.28 -24.34 1.28
N LEU A 32 2.28 -23.55 0.17
CA LEU A 32 3.51 -23.07 -0.47
C LEU A 32 4.02 -21.77 0.19
N ARG A 33 5.34 -21.62 0.24
CA ARG A 33 5.99 -20.36 0.64
C ARG A 33 6.09 -19.45 -0.57
N VAL A 34 5.35 -18.33 -0.51
CA VAL A 34 5.14 -17.43 -1.63
C VAL A 34 5.76 -16.07 -1.36
N LYS A 35 6.43 -15.50 -2.35
CA LYS A 35 6.83 -14.09 -2.38
C LYS A 35 6.25 -13.40 -3.59
N ASN A 36 5.86 -12.13 -3.40
CA ASN A 36 5.46 -11.26 -4.49
C ASN A 36 6.56 -10.24 -4.78
N GLN A 37 6.71 -9.85 -6.05
CA GLN A 37 7.64 -8.85 -6.54
C GLN A 37 6.95 -7.96 -7.59
N LYS A 38 7.28 -6.67 -7.59
CA LYS A 38 6.79 -5.68 -8.54
C LYS A 38 7.93 -5.12 -9.37
N PHE A 39 7.75 -5.10 -10.69
CA PHE A 39 8.61 -4.39 -11.63
C PHE A 39 7.87 -3.21 -12.22
N ASP A 40 8.39 -2.00 -12.02
CA ASP A 40 7.81 -0.75 -12.49
C ASP A 40 8.63 -0.14 -13.62
N PRO A 41 8.02 0.15 -14.78
CA PRO A 41 8.75 0.60 -15.95
C PRO A 41 9.19 2.08 -15.92
N TYR A 42 8.78 2.87 -14.90
CA TYR A 42 9.19 4.26 -14.80
C TYR A 42 10.69 4.43 -14.47
N LEU A 43 11.27 5.59 -14.88
CA LEU A 43 12.68 5.92 -14.68
C LEU A 43 13.02 6.53 -13.32
N ASN A 44 12.06 6.76 -12.45
CA ASN A 44 12.34 7.14 -11.07
C ASN A 44 13.05 5.97 -10.36
N VAL A 45 14.04 6.28 -9.53
CA VAL A 45 14.77 5.24 -8.77
C VAL A 45 13.81 4.53 -7.81
N ASP A 46 12.96 5.30 -7.17
CA ASP A 46 11.84 4.85 -6.33
C ASP A 46 10.71 5.90 -6.36
N PRO A 47 9.51 5.60 -5.82
CA PRO A 47 8.41 6.56 -5.81
C PRO A 47 8.53 7.63 -4.72
N GLY A 48 9.56 7.62 -3.87
CA GLY A 48 9.67 8.50 -2.70
C GLY A 48 9.64 10.00 -3.01
N THR A 49 10.03 10.40 -4.21
CA THR A 49 9.99 11.79 -4.68
C THR A 49 8.83 12.09 -5.63
N MET A 50 7.98 11.11 -5.93
CA MET A 50 6.85 11.28 -6.84
C MET A 50 5.67 11.97 -6.15
N SER A 51 4.88 12.71 -6.93
CA SER A 51 3.66 13.31 -6.42
C SER A 51 2.60 12.23 -6.13
N PRO A 52 1.98 12.21 -4.93
CA PRO A 52 0.87 11.31 -4.65
C PRO A 52 -0.31 11.44 -5.60
N TYR A 53 -0.52 12.59 -6.22
CA TYR A 53 -1.54 12.80 -7.24
C TYR A 53 -1.28 12.07 -8.56
N GLN A 54 -0.04 11.68 -8.83
CA GLN A 54 0.33 10.97 -10.07
C GLN A 54 0.54 9.49 -9.85
N HIS A 55 1.01 9.10 -8.65
CA HIS A 55 1.47 7.75 -8.40
C HIS A 55 0.65 7.00 -7.32
N GLY A 56 -0.18 7.71 -6.55
CA GLY A 56 -0.81 7.17 -5.35
C GLY A 56 0.12 7.21 -4.14
N GLU A 57 -0.17 6.39 -3.14
CA GLU A 57 0.66 6.34 -1.92
C GLU A 57 2.04 5.73 -2.19
N VAL A 58 3.01 6.17 -1.38
CA VAL A 58 4.32 5.52 -1.27
C VAL A 58 4.28 4.57 -0.10
N PHE A 59 4.31 3.26 -0.38
CA PHE A 59 4.32 2.22 0.65
C PHE A 59 5.76 2.00 1.14
N VAL A 60 5.96 1.81 2.46
CA VAL A 60 7.28 1.61 3.04
C VAL A 60 7.38 0.23 3.67
N THR A 61 8.44 -0.51 3.33
CA THR A 61 8.75 -1.83 3.86
C THR A 61 9.47 -1.76 5.22
N ASP A 62 9.62 -2.90 5.90
CA ASP A 62 10.32 -2.96 7.18
C ASP A 62 11.78 -2.50 7.09
N ASP A 63 12.47 -2.79 5.98
CA ASP A 63 13.87 -2.39 5.71
C ASP A 63 14.01 -0.97 5.14
N GLY A 64 12.92 -0.20 5.07
CA GLY A 64 12.93 1.22 4.71
C GLY A 64 12.88 1.51 3.21
N ALA A 65 12.58 0.54 2.37
CA ALA A 65 12.37 0.82 0.95
C ALA A 65 11.06 1.58 0.73
N GLU A 66 11.15 2.68 -0.01
CA GLU A 66 9.99 3.38 -0.57
C GLU A 66 9.57 2.67 -1.86
N THR A 67 8.31 2.24 -1.93
CA THR A 67 7.83 1.32 -2.96
C THR A 67 6.46 1.72 -3.49
N ASP A 68 6.06 1.09 -4.59
CA ASP A 68 4.73 1.20 -5.16
C ASP A 68 3.63 0.68 -4.21
N LEU A 69 2.42 1.19 -4.35
CA LEU A 69 1.25 0.83 -3.55
C LEU A 69 0.84 -0.65 -3.66
N ASP A 70 1.19 -1.32 -4.76
CA ASP A 70 0.89 -2.74 -4.95
C ASP A 70 1.56 -3.63 -3.90
N LEU A 71 2.72 -3.21 -3.35
CA LEU A 71 3.34 -3.96 -2.26
C LEU A 71 2.46 -4.01 -1.01
N GLY A 72 1.69 -2.96 -0.77
CA GLY A 72 0.65 -2.96 0.27
C GLY A 72 -0.41 -4.04 0.02
N HIS A 73 -0.86 -4.18 -1.22
CA HIS A 73 -1.78 -5.28 -1.59
C HIS A 73 -1.16 -6.65 -1.36
N TYR A 74 0.10 -6.85 -1.78
CA TYR A 74 0.78 -8.14 -1.58
C TYR A 74 0.88 -8.49 -0.10
N GLU A 75 1.33 -7.56 0.75
CA GLU A 75 1.42 -7.77 2.19
C GLU A 75 0.05 -8.02 2.84
N ARG A 76 -1.00 -7.32 2.42
CA ARG A 76 -2.37 -7.51 2.93
C ARG A 76 -2.96 -8.87 2.58
N PHE A 77 -2.72 -9.34 1.35
CA PHE A 77 -3.28 -10.60 0.87
C PHE A 77 -2.47 -11.81 1.34
N VAL A 78 -1.15 -11.76 1.21
CA VAL A 78 -0.27 -12.89 1.57
C VAL A 78 0.00 -12.96 3.08
N ASP A 79 -0.17 -11.84 3.80
CA ASP A 79 0.16 -11.70 5.23
C ASP A 79 1.63 -12.07 5.52
N GLU A 80 2.53 -11.51 4.71
CA GLU A 80 3.99 -11.58 4.83
C GLU A 80 4.57 -10.19 4.64
N ALA A 81 5.62 -9.85 5.41
CA ALA A 81 6.35 -8.60 5.20
C ALA A 81 7.30 -8.74 4.01
N LEU A 82 7.30 -7.74 3.14
CA LEU A 82 8.21 -7.65 2.00
C LEU A 82 9.43 -6.79 2.33
N ASN A 83 10.44 -6.84 1.47
CA ASN A 83 11.68 -6.07 1.58
C ASN A 83 12.00 -5.35 0.26
N ALA A 84 13.12 -4.61 0.24
CA ALA A 84 13.57 -3.83 -0.90
C ALA A 84 13.70 -4.62 -2.23
N ASN A 85 13.95 -5.94 -2.17
CA ASN A 85 14.03 -6.78 -3.36
C ASN A 85 12.67 -7.00 -4.04
N ALA A 86 11.59 -6.75 -3.31
CA ALA A 86 10.24 -6.91 -3.84
C ALA A 86 9.81 -5.74 -4.74
N SER A 87 10.54 -4.62 -4.79
CA SER A 87 10.21 -3.46 -5.65
C SER A 87 11.40 -3.04 -6.49
N VAL A 88 11.26 -3.14 -7.80
CA VAL A 88 12.30 -2.85 -8.78
C VAL A 88 11.76 -1.92 -9.85
N SER A 89 12.31 -0.71 -9.94
CA SER A 89 12.01 0.24 -11.03
C SER A 89 13.04 0.16 -12.15
N SER A 90 12.67 0.59 -13.36
CA SER A 90 13.64 0.81 -14.44
C SER A 90 14.77 1.73 -13.97
N GLY A 91 14.44 2.78 -13.20
CA GLY A 91 15.44 3.69 -12.64
C GLY A 91 16.49 3.00 -11.78
N LYS A 92 16.08 2.11 -10.86
CA LYS A 92 17.03 1.30 -10.06
C LYS A 92 17.94 0.43 -10.93
N VAL A 93 17.37 -0.21 -11.96
CA VAL A 93 18.12 -1.08 -12.89
C VAL A 93 19.15 -0.28 -13.66
N TYR A 94 18.73 0.80 -14.34
CA TYR A 94 19.64 1.64 -15.11
C TYR A 94 20.69 2.31 -14.24
N TRP A 95 20.32 2.78 -13.05
CA TRP A 95 21.26 3.35 -12.08
C TRP A 95 22.33 2.35 -11.68
N SER A 96 21.98 1.09 -11.42
CA SER A 96 22.93 0.02 -11.12
C SER A 96 23.89 -0.24 -12.27
N VAL A 97 23.37 -0.39 -13.50
CA VAL A 97 24.17 -0.65 -14.70
C VAL A 97 25.11 0.51 -15.00
N LEU A 98 24.64 1.76 -14.96
CA LEU A 98 25.45 2.94 -15.25
C LEU A 98 26.53 3.16 -14.18
N ASN A 99 26.23 2.98 -12.90
CA ASN A 99 27.23 3.06 -11.84
C ASN A 99 28.31 2.01 -12.00
N ARG A 100 27.94 0.78 -12.32
CA ARG A 100 28.89 -0.31 -12.58
C ARG A 100 29.79 -0.01 -13.79
N GLU A 101 29.22 0.59 -14.85
CA GLU A 101 30.02 1.07 -16.00
C GLU A 101 31.04 2.12 -15.57
N ARG A 102 30.60 3.16 -14.83
CA ARG A 102 31.49 4.25 -14.35
C ARG A 102 32.61 3.76 -13.44
N GLN A 103 32.39 2.65 -12.73
CA GLN A 103 33.41 1.98 -11.88
C GLN A 103 34.29 1.01 -12.66
N GLY A 104 34.14 0.89 -14.00
CA GLY A 104 34.94 -0.01 -14.83
C GLY A 104 34.53 -1.48 -14.74
N GLY A 105 33.37 -1.79 -14.17
CA GLY A 105 32.91 -3.16 -13.93
C GLY A 105 32.63 -3.99 -15.18
N TYR A 106 32.64 -3.36 -16.37
CA TYR A 106 32.47 -4.05 -17.66
C TYR A 106 33.77 -4.12 -18.48
N LEU A 107 34.91 -3.79 -17.88
CA LEU A 107 36.27 -3.97 -18.44
C LEU A 107 36.43 -3.33 -19.84
N GLY A 108 35.77 -2.20 -20.11
CA GLY A 108 35.85 -1.49 -21.38
C GLY A 108 34.91 -2.03 -22.47
N GLY A 109 34.05 -3.02 -22.17
CA GLY A 109 33.05 -3.51 -23.09
C GLY A 109 31.95 -2.48 -23.37
N THR A 110 31.32 -2.56 -24.55
CA THR A 110 30.15 -1.75 -24.89
C THR A 110 28.95 -2.23 -24.09
N VAL A 111 28.38 -1.36 -23.25
CA VAL A 111 27.20 -1.67 -22.43
C VAL A 111 25.93 -1.44 -23.24
N GLN A 112 25.03 -2.44 -23.29
CA GLN A 112 23.79 -2.44 -24.07
C GLN A 112 22.61 -2.94 -23.23
N ILE A 113 21.40 -2.75 -23.73
CA ILE A 113 20.19 -3.27 -23.08
C ILE A 113 20.30 -4.80 -22.92
N ILE A 114 20.64 -5.48 -24.01
CA ILE A 114 20.97 -6.92 -24.00
C ILE A 114 22.48 -7.06 -24.19
N PRO A 115 23.21 -7.74 -23.28
CA PRO A 115 22.71 -8.48 -22.11
C PRO A 115 22.70 -7.67 -20.80
N HIS A 116 23.27 -6.47 -20.70
CA HIS A 116 23.67 -5.86 -19.44
C HIS A 116 22.48 -5.41 -18.57
N VAL A 117 21.46 -4.75 -19.19
CA VAL A 117 20.24 -4.35 -18.48
C VAL A 117 19.38 -5.58 -18.19
N THR A 118 19.25 -6.50 -19.14
CA THR A 118 18.47 -7.72 -18.93
C THR A 118 19.11 -8.64 -17.88
N ASP A 119 20.42 -8.72 -17.79
CA ASP A 119 21.12 -9.48 -16.74
C ASP A 119 20.91 -8.86 -15.35
N GLU A 120 20.94 -7.53 -15.25
CA GLU A 120 20.61 -6.84 -13.99
C GLU A 120 19.15 -7.13 -13.57
N ILE A 121 18.18 -7.07 -14.50
CA ILE A 121 16.79 -7.41 -14.21
C ILE A 121 16.66 -8.87 -13.75
N LYS A 122 17.30 -9.81 -14.45
CA LYS A 122 17.29 -11.24 -14.06
C LYS A 122 17.89 -11.44 -12.69
N SER A 123 18.97 -10.72 -12.36
CA SER A 123 19.58 -10.78 -11.03
C SER A 123 18.62 -10.37 -9.92
N ARG A 124 17.74 -9.38 -10.18
CA ARG A 124 16.69 -8.96 -9.25
C ARG A 124 15.59 -10.02 -9.09
N VAL A 125 15.22 -10.71 -10.17
CA VAL A 125 14.30 -11.86 -10.09
C VAL A 125 14.92 -12.97 -9.22
N TYR A 126 16.18 -13.29 -9.45
CA TYR A 126 16.86 -14.36 -8.71
C TYR A 126 17.16 -14.02 -7.25
N ALA A 127 17.29 -12.73 -6.91
CA ALA A 127 17.47 -12.27 -5.53
C ALA A 127 16.27 -12.55 -4.61
N MET A 128 15.12 -12.93 -5.18
CA MET A 128 13.96 -13.37 -4.38
C MET A 128 14.11 -14.79 -3.83
N ASP A 129 15.08 -15.56 -4.36
CA ASP A 129 15.36 -16.93 -3.91
C ASP A 129 16.25 -16.92 -2.66
N ASP A 130 15.64 -17.21 -1.52
CA ASP A 130 16.33 -17.34 -0.23
C ASP A 130 16.62 -18.82 0.15
N GLY A 131 16.39 -19.74 -0.78
CA GLY A 131 16.51 -21.19 -0.56
C GLY A 131 15.31 -21.82 0.15
N GLU A 132 14.37 -21.03 0.64
CA GLU A 132 13.17 -21.50 1.32
C GLU A 132 11.88 -21.24 0.52
N THR A 133 11.86 -20.21 -0.31
CA THR A 133 10.71 -19.81 -1.13
C THR A 133 10.41 -20.86 -2.21
N ASP A 134 9.16 -21.34 -2.28
CA ASP A 134 8.73 -22.31 -3.27
C ASP A 134 8.38 -21.63 -4.60
N VAL A 135 7.75 -20.45 -4.56
CA VAL A 135 7.33 -19.70 -5.74
C VAL A 135 7.44 -18.19 -5.54
N CYS A 136 7.97 -17.51 -6.57
CA CYS A 136 7.96 -16.05 -6.66
C CYS A 136 6.97 -15.62 -7.76
N ILE A 137 6.06 -14.71 -7.42
CA ILE A 137 5.11 -14.08 -8.34
C ILE A 137 5.63 -12.67 -8.62
N THR A 138 6.10 -12.42 -9.83
CA THR A 138 6.58 -11.10 -10.27
C THR A 138 5.56 -10.46 -11.19
N GLU A 139 5.01 -9.35 -10.77
CA GLU A 139 4.15 -8.51 -11.60
C GLU A 139 5.00 -7.54 -12.43
N ILE A 140 4.73 -7.50 -13.73
CA ILE A 140 5.32 -6.52 -14.65
C ILE A 140 4.34 -5.35 -14.81
N GLY A 141 4.71 -4.19 -14.29
CA GLY A 141 3.95 -2.96 -14.41
C GLY A 141 3.89 -2.44 -15.85
N GLY A 142 2.93 -1.57 -16.10
CA GLY A 142 2.63 -1.05 -17.43
C GLY A 142 1.80 -2.01 -18.28
N THR A 143 1.62 -1.64 -19.56
CA THR A 143 0.82 -2.38 -20.53
C THR A 143 1.76 -3.06 -21.53
N VAL A 144 1.49 -4.30 -21.89
CA VAL A 144 2.24 -4.99 -22.95
C VAL A 144 2.10 -4.21 -24.25
N GLY A 145 3.24 -3.85 -24.85
CA GLY A 145 3.33 -2.94 -26.00
C GLY A 145 3.99 -1.60 -25.68
N ASP A 146 4.02 -1.20 -24.38
CA ASP A 146 4.71 0.00 -23.96
C ASP A 146 6.24 -0.16 -24.09
N ILE A 147 6.90 0.87 -24.59
CA ILE A 147 8.37 0.89 -24.82
C ILE A 147 9.11 0.67 -23.49
N GLU A 148 8.62 1.29 -22.44
CA GLU A 148 9.24 1.28 -21.11
C GLU A 148 9.30 -0.12 -20.50
N SER A 149 8.34 -0.98 -20.82
CA SER A 149 8.24 -2.35 -20.28
C SER A 149 9.11 -3.36 -21.05
N GLN A 150 9.58 -3.03 -22.25
CA GLN A 150 10.26 -3.99 -23.13
C GLN A 150 11.49 -4.66 -22.50
N PRO A 151 12.39 -3.96 -21.77
CA PRO A 151 13.53 -4.61 -21.12
C PRO A 151 13.12 -5.67 -20.09
N PHE A 152 12.03 -5.42 -19.34
CA PHE A 152 11.48 -6.37 -18.39
C PHE A 152 10.91 -7.59 -19.09
N LEU A 153 10.13 -7.41 -20.14
CA LEU A 153 9.53 -8.48 -20.92
C LEU A 153 10.61 -9.36 -21.58
N GLU A 154 11.67 -8.75 -22.14
CA GLU A 154 12.81 -9.49 -22.66
C GLU A 154 13.55 -10.27 -21.57
N ALA A 155 13.75 -9.68 -20.40
CA ALA A 155 14.41 -10.34 -19.27
C ALA A 155 13.62 -11.57 -18.78
N ILE A 156 12.30 -11.47 -18.60
CA ILE A 156 11.49 -12.61 -18.14
C ILE A 156 11.39 -13.73 -19.21
N ARG A 157 11.42 -13.36 -20.50
CA ARG A 157 11.56 -14.33 -21.59
C ARG A 157 12.89 -15.11 -21.47
N GLN A 158 13.99 -14.41 -21.16
CA GLN A 158 15.29 -15.04 -20.92
C GLN A 158 15.27 -15.93 -19.67
N VAL A 159 14.64 -15.49 -18.56
CA VAL A 159 14.44 -16.34 -17.36
C VAL A 159 13.75 -17.64 -17.72
N ALA A 160 12.72 -17.61 -18.56
CA ALA A 160 12.01 -18.81 -18.98
C ALA A 160 12.91 -19.76 -19.80
N ALA A 161 13.77 -19.20 -20.65
CA ALA A 161 14.74 -20.01 -21.41
C ALA A 161 15.81 -20.63 -20.49
N GLU A 162 16.28 -19.90 -19.48
CA GLU A 162 17.31 -20.36 -18.53
C GLU A 162 16.79 -21.41 -17.53
N LYS A 163 15.58 -21.19 -16.99
CA LYS A 163 14.98 -22.06 -15.93
C LYS A 163 14.19 -23.24 -16.49
N GLY A 164 13.78 -23.17 -17.76
CA GLY A 164 13.00 -24.20 -18.42
C GLY A 164 11.49 -24.12 -18.12
N ARG A 165 10.68 -24.66 -19.06
CA ARG A 165 9.22 -24.53 -19.06
C ARG A 165 8.50 -25.07 -17.81
N GLY A 166 9.04 -26.04 -17.13
CA GLY A 166 8.41 -26.59 -15.91
C GLY A 166 8.62 -25.72 -14.66
N ASN A 167 9.42 -24.66 -14.75
CA ASN A 167 9.77 -23.79 -13.62
C ASN A 167 9.33 -22.33 -13.80
N VAL A 168 8.76 -21.98 -14.95
CA VAL A 168 8.28 -20.62 -15.26
C VAL A 168 6.87 -20.72 -15.85
N LEU A 169 6.00 -19.81 -15.40
CA LEU A 169 4.62 -19.69 -15.87
C LEU A 169 4.31 -18.22 -16.18
N PHE A 170 3.65 -17.99 -17.32
CA PHE A 170 3.21 -16.66 -17.72
C PHE A 170 1.70 -16.52 -17.58
N ILE A 171 1.26 -15.57 -16.76
CA ILE A 171 -0.13 -15.17 -16.63
C ILE A 171 -0.29 -13.82 -17.33
N HIS A 172 -1.28 -13.70 -18.20
CA HIS A 172 -1.62 -12.42 -18.81
C HIS A 172 -3.02 -12.00 -18.39
N VAL A 173 -3.15 -10.73 -18.00
CA VAL A 173 -4.41 -10.14 -17.52
C VAL A 173 -4.94 -9.17 -18.58
N PRO A 174 -5.75 -9.64 -19.55
CA PRO A 174 -6.37 -8.79 -20.55
C PRO A 174 -7.79 -8.37 -20.16
N LEU A 175 -8.33 -7.39 -20.88
CA LEU A 175 -9.70 -6.89 -20.75
C LEU A 175 -10.62 -7.51 -21.79
N ILE A 176 -11.80 -7.94 -21.36
CA ILE A 176 -12.95 -8.25 -22.21
C ILE A 176 -13.93 -7.09 -22.13
N VAL A 177 -14.19 -6.47 -23.26
CA VAL A 177 -15.05 -5.28 -23.33
C VAL A 177 -16.50 -5.68 -23.56
N SER A 178 -17.40 -5.19 -22.70
CA SER A 178 -18.84 -5.21 -22.94
C SER A 178 -19.26 -3.96 -23.72
N ILE A 179 -20.00 -4.12 -24.82
CA ILE A 179 -20.50 -2.99 -25.58
C ILE A 179 -21.78 -2.47 -24.92
N PRO A 180 -21.83 -1.21 -24.47
CA PRO A 180 -23.04 -0.61 -23.93
C PRO A 180 -24.20 -0.72 -24.93
N GLY A 181 -25.38 -1.11 -24.44
CA GLY A 181 -26.61 -1.23 -25.23
C GLY A 181 -26.85 -2.60 -25.86
N SER A 182 -25.83 -3.34 -26.30
CA SER A 182 -26.00 -4.71 -26.81
C SER A 182 -25.71 -5.79 -25.77
N GLY A 183 -24.92 -5.47 -24.73
CA GLY A 183 -24.41 -6.45 -23.76
C GLY A 183 -23.45 -7.49 -24.36
N GLU A 184 -23.06 -7.33 -25.62
CA GLU A 184 -22.18 -8.27 -26.31
C GLU A 184 -20.73 -8.16 -25.82
N LEU A 185 -20.14 -9.29 -25.41
CA LEU A 185 -18.75 -9.37 -25.00
C LEU A 185 -17.81 -9.45 -26.21
N LYS A 186 -16.83 -8.57 -26.25
CA LYS A 186 -15.84 -8.48 -27.33
C LYS A 186 -14.47 -8.98 -26.86
N SER A 187 -14.02 -10.09 -27.44
CA SER A 187 -12.71 -10.72 -27.19
C SER A 187 -11.57 -10.17 -28.07
N LYS A 188 -11.84 -9.25 -29.00
CA LYS A 188 -10.81 -8.70 -29.89
C LYS A 188 -9.69 -7.96 -29.16
N PRO A 189 -9.94 -7.09 -28.17
CA PRO A 189 -8.88 -6.46 -27.39
C PRO A 189 -7.95 -7.47 -26.72
N THR A 190 -8.52 -8.52 -26.10
CA THR A 190 -7.78 -9.66 -25.54
C THR A 190 -6.88 -10.34 -26.56
N GLN A 191 -7.41 -10.67 -27.75
CA GLN A 191 -6.65 -11.31 -28.82
C GLN A 191 -5.50 -10.45 -29.32
N HIS A 192 -5.68 -9.11 -29.41
CA HIS A 192 -4.63 -8.19 -29.82
C HIS A 192 -3.54 -8.09 -28.74
N SER A 193 -3.91 -8.00 -27.48
CA SER A 193 -2.96 -7.94 -26.36
C SER A 193 -2.10 -9.20 -26.28
N VAL A 194 -2.70 -10.38 -26.46
CA VAL A 194 -1.95 -11.65 -26.50
C VAL A 194 -1.02 -11.71 -27.72
N LYS A 195 -1.45 -11.22 -28.90
CA LYS A 195 -0.59 -11.14 -30.07
C LYS A 195 0.63 -10.27 -29.86
N GLU A 196 0.47 -9.14 -29.17
CA GLU A 196 1.59 -8.26 -28.80
C GLU A 196 2.58 -9.00 -27.90
N LEU A 197 2.11 -9.71 -26.88
CA LEU A 197 2.96 -10.52 -26.00
C LEU A 197 3.68 -11.65 -26.78
N LEU A 198 2.99 -12.29 -27.71
CA LEU A 198 3.57 -13.32 -28.60
C LEU A 198 4.65 -12.74 -29.51
N SER A 199 4.51 -11.49 -29.98
CA SER A 199 5.52 -10.84 -30.82
C SER A 199 6.86 -10.64 -30.09
N LEU A 200 6.82 -10.59 -28.76
CA LEU A 200 7.98 -10.53 -27.86
C LEU A 200 8.53 -11.94 -27.51
N GLY A 201 7.95 -12.99 -28.07
CA GLY A 201 8.37 -14.38 -27.83
C GLY A 201 7.86 -14.98 -26.51
N ILE A 202 6.83 -14.40 -25.92
CA ILE A 202 6.19 -14.89 -24.70
C ILE A 202 4.80 -15.45 -25.02
N GLN A 203 4.62 -16.76 -24.86
CA GLN A 203 3.32 -17.41 -24.91
C GLN A 203 2.72 -17.43 -23.50
N PRO A 204 1.57 -16.78 -23.25
CA PRO A 204 0.90 -16.92 -21.97
C PRO A 204 0.41 -18.34 -21.74
N ASP A 205 0.54 -18.84 -20.53
CA ASP A 205 0.04 -20.14 -20.10
C ASP A 205 -1.39 -20.06 -19.60
N ILE A 206 -1.74 -18.94 -18.95
CA ILE A 206 -3.05 -18.65 -18.37
C ILE A 206 -3.45 -17.22 -18.71
N LEU A 207 -4.72 -17.03 -19.04
CA LEU A 207 -5.35 -15.73 -19.22
C LEU A 207 -6.33 -15.47 -18.09
N VAL A 208 -6.10 -14.40 -17.30
CA VAL A 208 -7.04 -13.94 -16.28
C VAL A 208 -7.82 -12.75 -16.85
N CYS A 209 -8.96 -13.05 -17.45
CA CYS A 209 -9.73 -12.11 -18.26
C CYS A 209 -10.61 -11.19 -17.39
N ARG A 210 -10.22 -9.92 -17.26
CA ARG A 210 -11.02 -8.89 -16.56
C ARG A 210 -12.31 -8.63 -17.34
N THR A 211 -13.46 -8.73 -16.66
CA THR A 211 -14.78 -8.58 -17.26
C THR A 211 -15.78 -8.08 -16.20
N ASP A 212 -16.84 -7.39 -16.64
CA ASP A 212 -17.92 -6.91 -15.75
C ASP A 212 -19.05 -7.93 -15.57
N SER A 213 -19.05 -9.01 -16.35
CA SER A 213 -20.08 -10.04 -16.32
C SER A 213 -19.47 -11.43 -16.47
N PRO A 214 -20.17 -12.49 -16.06
CA PRO A 214 -19.75 -13.87 -16.28
C PRO A 214 -19.37 -14.14 -17.73
N LEU A 215 -18.31 -14.92 -17.95
CA LEU A 215 -17.81 -15.24 -19.27
C LEU A 215 -18.51 -16.51 -19.81
N PRO A 216 -19.31 -16.40 -20.89
CA PRO A 216 -19.95 -17.56 -21.49
C PRO A 216 -18.93 -18.56 -22.06
N ASP A 217 -19.27 -19.85 -22.08
CA ASP A 217 -18.36 -20.92 -22.53
C ASP A 217 -17.92 -20.77 -23.98
N ASP A 218 -18.82 -20.35 -24.86
CA ASP A 218 -18.50 -20.10 -26.27
C ASP A 218 -17.48 -18.98 -26.44
N VAL A 219 -17.56 -17.91 -25.67
CA VAL A 219 -16.58 -16.82 -25.64
C VAL A 219 -15.25 -17.32 -25.07
N ARG A 220 -15.29 -18.13 -23.98
CA ARG A 220 -14.10 -18.73 -23.36
C ARG A 220 -13.36 -19.63 -24.35
N HIS A 221 -14.05 -20.54 -25.04
CA HIS A 221 -13.47 -21.41 -26.06
C HIS A 221 -12.91 -20.62 -27.25
N LYS A 222 -13.60 -19.56 -27.67
CA LYS A 222 -13.11 -18.67 -28.72
C LYS A 222 -11.79 -17.99 -28.32
N ILE A 223 -11.70 -17.45 -27.10
CA ILE A 223 -10.47 -16.85 -26.58
C ILE A 223 -9.36 -17.89 -26.53
N ALA A 224 -9.62 -19.07 -25.99
CA ALA A 224 -8.68 -20.18 -25.90
C ALA A 224 -8.07 -20.52 -27.27
N LEU A 225 -8.93 -20.67 -28.28
CA LEU A 225 -8.51 -20.98 -29.66
C LEU A 225 -7.62 -19.88 -30.26
N PHE A 226 -8.02 -18.60 -30.14
CA PHE A 226 -7.30 -17.48 -30.75
C PHE A 226 -6.01 -17.09 -30.02
N CYS A 227 -5.92 -17.41 -28.75
CA CYS A 227 -4.77 -17.09 -27.89
C CYS A 227 -3.85 -18.29 -27.65
N ASN A 228 -4.16 -19.45 -28.23
CA ASN A 228 -3.39 -20.69 -28.11
C ASN A 228 -3.16 -21.11 -26.65
N VAL A 229 -4.24 -21.11 -25.87
CA VAL A 229 -4.27 -21.61 -24.48
C VAL A 229 -5.37 -22.65 -24.32
N GLU A 230 -5.28 -23.49 -23.30
CA GLU A 230 -6.34 -24.45 -22.98
C GLU A 230 -7.60 -23.70 -22.48
N PRO A 231 -8.82 -24.16 -22.79
CA PRO A 231 -10.06 -23.51 -22.32
C PRO A 231 -10.11 -23.34 -20.80
N GLU A 232 -9.58 -24.28 -20.02
CA GLU A 232 -9.49 -24.28 -18.58
C GLU A 232 -8.53 -23.19 -18.07
N CYS A 233 -7.60 -22.75 -18.92
CA CYS A 233 -6.64 -21.67 -18.63
C CYS A 233 -7.17 -20.26 -18.99
N VAL A 234 -8.42 -20.13 -19.43
CA VAL A 234 -9.11 -18.85 -19.60
C VAL A 234 -9.98 -18.62 -18.36
N ILE A 235 -9.43 -17.88 -17.41
CA ILE A 235 -10.01 -17.64 -16.10
C ILE A 235 -10.77 -16.31 -16.11
N PRO A 236 -12.09 -16.28 -15.87
CA PRO A 236 -12.81 -15.02 -15.71
C PRO A 236 -12.44 -14.32 -14.39
N ASN A 237 -12.21 -13.02 -14.44
CA ASN A 237 -12.03 -12.15 -13.29
C ASN A 237 -13.12 -11.09 -13.30
N VAL A 238 -14.24 -11.42 -12.67
CA VAL A 238 -15.44 -10.56 -12.63
C VAL A 238 -15.29 -9.48 -11.57
N THR A 239 -15.98 -8.34 -11.74
CA THR A 239 -16.02 -7.28 -10.74
C THR A 239 -16.57 -7.81 -9.41
N ALA A 240 -15.76 -7.73 -8.36
CA ALA A 240 -16.09 -8.17 -7.00
C ALA A 240 -16.72 -7.03 -6.19
N SER A 241 -17.46 -7.37 -5.14
CA SER A 241 -18.05 -6.40 -4.19
C SER A 241 -17.01 -5.79 -3.27
N THR A 242 -15.92 -6.50 -3.02
CA THR A 242 -14.74 -6.07 -2.26
C THR A 242 -13.48 -6.72 -2.86
N LEU A 243 -12.33 -6.04 -2.75
CA LEU A 243 -11.06 -6.59 -3.22
C LEU A 243 -10.74 -7.96 -2.58
N TYR A 244 -11.14 -8.16 -1.33
CA TYR A 244 -10.90 -9.41 -0.59
C TYR A 244 -11.77 -10.60 -1.06
N GLU A 245 -12.79 -10.36 -1.89
CA GLU A 245 -13.55 -11.42 -2.54
C GLU A 245 -12.82 -12.01 -3.77
N VAL A 246 -11.93 -11.25 -4.40
CA VAL A 246 -11.25 -11.66 -5.64
C VAL A 246 -10.55 -13.01 -5.53
N PRO A 247 -9.80 -13.35 -4.44
CA PRO A 247 -9.21 -14.68 -4.31
C PRO A 247 -10.23 -15.83 -4.38
N LEU A 248 -11.42 -15.64 -3.79
CA LEU A 248 -12.48 -16.65 -3.80
C LEU A 248 -13.05 -16.84 -5.21
N LEU A 249 -13.29 -15.74 -5.94
CA LEU A 249 -13.77 -15.80 -7.33
C LEU A 249 -12.76 -16.45 -8.28
N LEU A 250 -11.47 -16.16 -8.09
CA LEU A 250 -10.40 -16.77 -8.90
C LEU A 250 -10.19 -18.26 -8.57
N GLU A 251 -10.41 -18.66 -7.30
CA GLU A 251 -10.39 -20.07 -6.91
C GLU A 251 -11.56 -20.84 -7.51
N ASP A 252 -12.77 -20.32 -7.39
CA ASP A 252 -13.97 -20.91 -8.01
C ASP A 252 -13.81 -21.06 -9.52
N ALA A 253 -13.10 -20.12 -10.17
CA ALA A 253 -12.76 -20.20 -11.59
C ALA A 253 -11.62 -21.18 -11.91
N GLY A 254 -10.96 -21.75 -10.90
CA GLY A 254 -9.92 -22.78 -11.03
C GLY A 254 -8.50 -22.28 -11.23
N LEU A 255 -8.20 -20.99 -10.91
CA LEU A 255 -6.86 -20.43 -11.14
C LEU A 255 -5.77 -21.20 -10.39
N CYS A 256 -5.96 -21.46 -9.08
CA CYS A 256 -4.96 -22.16 -8.27
C CYS A 256 -4.67 -23.57 -8.82
N ARG A 257 -5.70 -24.32 -9.16
CA ARG A 257 -5.59 -25.66 -9.75
C ARG A 257 -4.76 -25.64 -11.04
N GLU A 258 -5.04 -24.71 -11.95
CA GLU A 258 -4.33 -24.65 -13.23
C GLU A 258 -2.87 -24.21 -13.07
N VAL A 259 -2.57 -23.29 -12.15
CA VAL A 259 -1.20 -22.89 -11.79
C VAL A 259 -0.43 -24.07 -11.21
N CYS A 260 -1.00 -24.79 -10.24
CA CYS A 260 -0.37 -25.96 -9.63
C CYS A 260 -0.13 -27.06 -10.67
N ARG A 261 -1.11 -27.33 -11.53
CA ARG A 261 -0.99 -28.31 -12.61
C ARG A 261 0.16 -27.99 -13.58
N LYS A 262 0.23 -26.75 -14.06
CA LYS A 262 1.25 -26.32 -15.04
C LYS A 262 2.65 -26.26 -14.45
N LEU A 263 2.78 -25.88 -13.19
CA LEU A 263 4.07 -25.86 -12.49
C LEU A 263 4.43 -27.21 -11.84
N GLY A 264 3.53 -28.21 -11.87
CA GLY A 264 3.79 -29.51 -11.27
C GLY A 264 3.95 -29.45 -9.75
N PHE A 265 3.17 -28.59 -9.08
CA PHE A 265 3.02 -28.62 -7.64
C PHE A 265 1.98 -29.69 -7.26
N ASP A 266 2.33 -30.54 -6.29
CA ASP A 266 1.40 -31.49 -5.69
C ASP A 266 0.70 -30.82 -4.51
N CYS A 267 -0.27 -29.96 -4.81
CA CYS A 267 -1.06 -29.27 -3.79
C CYS A 267 -2.54 -29.67 -3.90
N GLY A 268 -3.17 -29.85 -2.73
CA GLY A 268 -4.62 -29.95 -2.64
C GLY A 268 -5.32 -28.63 -2.91
N GLU A 269 -6.63 -28.60 -2.69
CA GLU A 269 -7.41 -27.36 -2.72
C GLU A 269 -6.95 -26.40 -1.60
N PRO A 270 -6.89 -25.09 -1.85
CA PRO A 270 -6.49 -24.11 -0.84
C PRO A 270 -7.54 -24.04 0.30
N ASP A 271 -7.09 -23.99 1.54
CA ASP A 271 -7.99 -23.81 2.69
C ASP A 271 -8.40 -22.32 2.82
N MET A 272 -9.49 -21.96 2.17
CA MET A 272 -10.02 -20.60 2.16
C MET A 272 -11.09 -20.33 3.23
N LYS A 273 -11.36 -21.23 4.17
CA LYS A 273 -12.44 -21.10 5.16
C LYS A 273 -12.33 -19.80 5.98
N ALA A 274 -11.15 -19.50 6.52
CA ALA A 274 -10.94 -18.29 7.31
C ALA A 274 -11.09 -17.02 6.45
N TRP A 275 -10.65 -17.07 5.20
CA TRP A 275 -10.78 -15.94 4.27
C TRP A 275 -12.23 -15.73 3.82
N THR A 276 -12.98 -16.80 3.57
CA THR A 276 -14.42 -16.75 3.30
C THR A 276 -15.18 -16.12 4.47
N ALA A 277 -14.90 -16.55 5.71
CA ALA A 277 -15.51 -15.95 6.89
C ALA A 277 -15.18 -14.47 7.06
N LEU A 278 -13.96 -14.04 6.67
CA LEU A 278 -13.57 -12.63 6.64
C LEU A 278 -14.40 -11.85 5.61
N VAL A 279 -14.51 -12.36 4.39
CA VAL A 279 -15.30 -11.71 3.31
C VAL A 279 -16.77 -11.58 3.70
N GLU A 280 -17.35 -12.60 4.34
CA GLU A 280 -18.73 -12.55 4.85
C GLU A 280 -18.89 -11.46 5.93
N LYS A 281 -17.93 -11.29 6.83
CA LYS A 281 -17.95 -10.18 7.81
C LYS A 281 -17.90 -8.82 7.14
N ILE A 282 -17.07 -8.66 6.09
CA ILE A 282 -16.97 -7.40 5.34
C ILE A 282 -18.32 -7.06 4.70
N LYS A 283 -19.00 -8.05 4.10
CA LYS A 283 -20.27 -7.85 3.39
C LYS A 283 -21.46 -7.58 4.32
N HIS A 284 -21.44 -8.11 5.53
CA HIS A 284 -22.59 -8.14 6.43
C HIS A 284 -22.37 -7.39 7.76
N ALA A 285 -21.45 -6.41 7.78
CA ALA A 285 -21.24 -5.58 8.97
C ALA A 285 -22.52 -4.78 9.31
N HIS A 286 -22.89 -4.74 10.59
CA HIS A 286 -24.22 -4.27 11.03
C HIS A 286 -24.22 -2.82 11.50
N LYS A 287 -23.12 -2.34 12.09
CA LYS A 287 -23.00 -0.98 12.61
C LYS A 287 -22.52 -0.03 11.50
N GLN A 288 -22.71 1.25 11.72
CA GLN A 288 -22.21 2.28 10.78
C GLN A 288 -21.39 3.32 11.51
N VAL A 289 -20.34 3.81 10.88
CA VAL A 289 -19.47 4.86 11.38
C VAL A 289 -19.04 5.75 10.23
N THR A 290 -19.04 7.07 10.45
CA THR A 290 -18.58 8.04 9.45
C THR A 290 -17.30 8.71 9.93
N ILE A 291 -16.22 8.54 9.19
CA ILE A 291 -14.89 9.10 9.49
C ILE A 291 -14.59 10.22 8.51
N ALA A 292 -14.34 11.42 9.02
CA ALA A 292 -13.78 12.50 8.23
C ALA A 292 -12.28 12.25 8.03
N LEU A 293 -11.86 11.99 6.80
CA LEU A 293 -10.45 11.96 6.41
C LEU A 293 -10.07 13.34 5.89
N VAL A 294 -9.38 14.12 6.74
CA VAL A 294 -8.99 15.51 6.46
C VAL A 294 -7.56 15.52 5.96
N GLY A 295 -7.37 15.65 4.65
CA GLY A 295 -6.08 15.48 4.01
C GLY A 295 -5.80 16.49 2.90
N LYS A 296 -4.55 16.41 2.38
CA LYS A 296 -4.06 17.26 1.27
C LYS A 296 -4.33 16.63 -0.11
N TYR A 297 -4.44 15.31 -0.18
CA TYR A 297 -4.44 14.55 -1.45
C TYR A 297 -5.80 13.88 -1.71
N THR A 298 -6.87 14.50 -1.24
CA THR A 298 -8.24 13.93 -1.31
C THR A 298 -8.79 13.84 -2.73
N GLY A 299 -8.19 14.52 -3.70
CA GLY A 299 -8.56 14.43 -5.11
C GLY A 299 -8.16 13.12 -5.80
N LEU A 300 -7.23 12.34 -5.20
CA LEU A 300 -6.88 10.99 -5.64
C LEU A 300 -6.88 10.06 -4.44
N HIS A 301 -7.89 9.20 -4.33
CA HIS A 301 -8.07 8.32 -3.18
C HIS A 301 -6.91 7.35 -2.96
N ASP A 302 -6.24 6.91 -4.02
CA ASP A 302 -5.07 6.03 -3.95
C ASP A 302 -3.88 6.65 -3.21
N ALA A 303 -3.86 7.98 -3.03
CA ALA A 303 -2.84 8.65 -2.21
C ALA A 303 -2.92 8.27 -0.71
N TYR A 304 -4.06 7.74 -0.26
CA TYR A 304 -4.32 7.29 1.11
C TYR A 304 -4.81 5.84 1.17
N LEU A 305 -4.45 5.02 0.17
CA LEU A 305 -4.98 3.66 0.03
C LEU A 305 -4.81 2.83 1.29
N SER A 306 -3.61 2.77 1.89
CA SER A 306 -3.39 1.98 3.10
C SER A 306 -4.14 2.52 4.32
N VAL A 307 -4.37 3.83 4.41
CA VAL A 307 -5.21 4.44 5.46
C VAL A 307 -6.66 3.98 5.30
N VAL A 308 -7.19 4.05 4.09
CA VAL A 308 -8.55 3.60 3.75
C VAL A 308 -8.73 2.12 4.06
N GLU A 309 -7.81 1.28 3.59
CA GLU A 309 -7.83 -0.15 3.88
C GLU A 309 -7.77 -0.43 5.38
N SER A 310 -6.94 0.32 6.14
CA SER A 310 -6.83 0.16 7.59
C SER A 310 -8.12 0.52 8.32
N LEU A 311 -8.83 1.55 7.85
CA LEU A 311 -10.16 1.91 8.36
C LEU A 311 -11.18 0.77 8.10
N PHE A 312 -11.17 0.19 6.91
CA PHE A 312 -12.04 -0.94 6.57
C PHE A 312 -11.68 -2.21 7.36
N HIS A 313 -10.39 -2.51 7.56
CA HIS A 313 -9.96 -3.61 8.42
C HIS A 313 -10.46 -3.44 9.86
N ALA A 314 -10.34 -2.24 10.40
CA ALA A 314 -10.81 -1.90 11.74
C ALA A 314 -12.33 -1.95 11.83
N GLY A 315 -13.04 -1.45 10.81
CA GLY A 315 -14.48 -1.56 10.68
C GLY A 315 -14.93 -3.02 10.73
N THR A 316 -14.32 -3.88 9.91
CA THR A 316 -14.60 -5.33 9.90
C THR A 316 -14.35 -5.98 11.26
N ALA A 317 -13.26 -5.60 11.95
CA ALA A 317 -12.95 -6.11 13.28
C ALA A 317 -13.97 -5.67 14.34
N CYS A 318 -14.63 -4.51 14.17
CA CYS A 318 -15.63 -3.92 15.06
C CYS A 318 -17.09 -4.19 14.63
N ASP A 319 -17.32 -5.00 13.59
CA ASP A 319 -18.62 -5.25 12.98
C ASP A 319 -19.30 -3.96 12.49
N ALA A 320 -18.53 -3.10 11.80
CA ALA A 320 -18.98 -1.80 11.33
C ALA A 320 -18.64 -1.55 9.85
N GLN A 321 -19.60 -0.99 9.13
CA GLN A 321 -19.38 -0.37 7.82
C GLN A 321 -18.80 1.04 8.04
N VAL A 322 -17.66 1.32 7.46
CA VAL A 322 -17.00 2.62 7.55
C VAL A 322 -17.35 3.43 6.30
N THR A 323 -17.96 4.58 6.50
CA THR A 323 -18.11 5.61 5.46
C THR A 323 -17.02 6.65 5.63
N ILE A 324 -16.27 6.93 4.58
CA ILE A 324 -15.21 7.94 4.59
C ILE A 324 -15.76 9.22 3.97
N GLN A 325 -15.81 10.28 4.76
CA GLN A 325 -16.04 11.63 4.27
C GLN A 325 -14.69 12.26 3.93
N TRP A 326 -14.42 12.41 2.65
CA TRP A 326 -13.22 13.05 2.14
C TRP A 326 -13.31 14.56 2.32
N VAL A 327 -12.35 15.15 3.04
CA VAL A 327 -12.31 16.59 3.33
C VAL A 327 -10.97 17.14 2.87
N ASP A 328 -10.99 18.01 1.87
CA ASP A 328 -9.79 18.76 1.48
C ASP A 328 -9.50 19.82 2.55
N SER A 329 -8.35 19.68 3.19
CA SER A 329 -7.95 20.57 4.28
C SER A 329 -7.83 22.04 3.88
N GLU A 330 -7.58 22.34 2.59
CA GLU A 330 -7.53 23.73 2.11
C GLU A 330 -8.90 24.43 2.11
N THR A 331 -9.99 23.65 2.11
CA THR A 331 -11.35 24.19 2.09
C THR A 331 -11.91 24.47 3.49
N LEU A 332 -11.23 23.99 4.54
CA LEU A 332 -11.67 24.21 5.92
C LEU A 332 -11.31 25.60 6.43
N THR A 333 -12.30 26.26 6.99
CA THR A 333 -12.19 27.57 7.64
C THR A 333 -12.84 27.54 9.03
N ALA A 334 -12.56 28.52 9.87
CA ALA A 334 -13.18 28.63 11.19
C ALA A 334 -14.73 28.71 11.12
N GLU A 335 -15.26 29.28 10.03
CA GLU A 335 -16.72 29.44 9.84
C GLU A 335 -17.40 28.13 9.40
N ASN A 336 -16.70 27.23 8.66
CA ASN A 336 -17.33 26.05 8.08
C ASN A 336 -16.96 24.73 8.76
N VAL A 337 -15.89 24.66 9.56
CA VAL A 337 -15.38 23.41 10.14
C VAL A 337 -16.45 22.64 10.92
N ALA A 338 -17.26 23.34 11.73
CA ALA A 338 -18.33 22.72 12.50
C ALA A 338 -19.43 22.14 11.61
N SER A 339 -19.78 22.78 10.50
CA SER A 339 -20.79 22.27 9.57
C SER A 339 -20.26 21.11 8.71
N VAL A 340 -18.96 21.14 8.36
CA VAL A 340 -18.34 20.07 7.56
C VAL A 340 -18.12 18.81 8.40
N LEU A 341 -17.66 18.95 9.64
CA LEU A 341 -17.30 17.80 10.48
C LEU A 341 -18.41 17.33 11.43
N GLY A 342 -19.49 18.13 11.58
CA GLY A 342 -20.55 17.88 12.57
C GLY A 342 -21.34 16.58 12.39
N GLY A 343 -21.29 15.97 11.22
CA GLY A 343 -21.92 14.66 10.94
C GLY A 343 -20.97 13.45 11.09
N CYS A 344 -19.70 13.69 11.44
CA CYS A 344 -18.69 12.64 11.55
C CYS A 344 -18.55 12.17 13.00
N THR A 345 -18.33 10.88 13.16
CA THR A 345 -18.13 10.24 14.47
C THR A 345 -16.65 10.07 14.83
N GLY A 346 -15.77 10.37 13.91
CA GLY A 346 -14.32 10.39 14.09
C GLY A 346 -13.63 11.26 13.05
N VAL A 347 -12.48 11.83 13.40
CA VAL A 347 -11.62 12.64 12.53
C VAL A 347 -10.27 11.98 12.41
N LEU A 348 -9.83 11.74 11.17
CA LEU A 348 -8.50 11.22 10.86
C LEU A 348 -7.74 12.24 10.03
N VAL A 349 -6.53 12.62 10.49
CA VAL A 349 -5.58 13.45 9.74
C VAL A 349 -4.38 12.59 9.35
N PRO A 350 -4.22 12.27 8.06
CA PRO A 350 -3.14 11.40 7.58
C PRO A 350 -1.81 12.13 7.41
N GLY A 351 -0.78 11.37 7.03
CA GLY A 351 0.53 11.90 6.63
C GLY A 351 0.47 12.80 5.39
N GLY A 352 1.48 13.63 5.23
CA GLY A 352 1.65 14.53 4.09
C GLY A 352 2.88 15.39 4.20
N PHE A 353 3.29 16.04 3.11
CA PHE A 353 4.44 16.93 3.02
C PHE A 353 4.06 18.33 2.55
N GLY A 354 4.88 19.33 2.93
CA GLY A 354 4.69 20.73 2.54
C GLY A 354 3.62 21.46 3.36
N ASP A 355 3.49 22.76 3.13
CA ASP A 355 2.69 23.71 3.94
C ASP A 355 1.22 23.81 3.55
N ARG A 356 0.84 23.27 2.38
CA ARG A 356 -0.53 23.34 1.86
C ARG A 356 -1.53 22.70 2.81
N GLY A 357 -2.64 23.40 3.13
CA GLY A 357 -3.76 22.89 3.93
C GLY A 357 -3.48 22.66 5.43
N ILE A 358 -2.34 23.11 5.96
CA ILE A 358 -1.95 22.91 7.37
C ILE A 358 -2.95 23.56 8.33
N GLU A 359 -3.38 24.80 8.09
CA GLU A 359 -4.31 25.51 8.98
C GLU A 359 -5.68 24.81 9.02
N GLY A 360 -6.17 24.28 7.91
CA GLY A 360 -7.41 23.49 7.91
C GLY A 360 -7.29 22.17 8.68
N MET A 361 -6.12 21.52 8.66
CA MET A 361 -5.87 20.35 9.49
C MET A 361 -5.83 20.71 10.97
N ILE A 362 -5.24 21.87 11.34
CA ILE A 362 -5.24 22.39 12.72
C ILE A 362 -6.66 22.67 13.19
N LEU A 363 -7.51 23.28 12.35
CA LEU A 363 -8.93 23.51 12.65
C LEU A 363 -9.69 22.19 12.86
N ALA A 364 -9.40 21.16 12.08
CA ALA A 364 -10.02 19.85 12.25
C ALA A 364 -9.60 19.17 13.56
N ALA A 365 -8.32 19.27 13.94
CA ALA A 365 -7.80 18.75 15.21
C ALA A 365 -8.39 19.51 16.40
N GLN A 366 -8.52 20.85 16.30
CA GLN A 366 -9.18 21.69 17.29
C GLN A 366 -10.64 21.32 17.46
N TYR A 367 -11.37 21.19 16.35
CA TYR A 367 -12.77 20.78 16.38
C TYR A 367 -12.94 19.44 17.11
N ALA A 368 -12.11 18.45 16.77
CA ALA A 368 -12.15 17.13 17.41
C ALA A 368 -11.90 17.22 18.92
N ARG A 369 -10.87 17.97 19.34
CA ARG A 369 -10.52 18.15 20.76
C ARG A 369 -11.64 18.86 21.53
N GLU A 370 -12.15 19.98 21.02
CA GLU A 370 -13.13 20.81 21.73
C GLU A 370 -14.52 20.18 21.81
N ASN A 371 -14.87 19.32 20.85
CA ASN A 371 -16.17 18.65 20.81
C ASN A 371 -16.12 17.19 21.27
N GLY A 372 -14.98 16.70 21.77
CA GLY A 372 -14.83 15.32 22.24
C GLY A 372 -15.01 14.27 21.13
N VAL A 373 -14.77 14.65 19.86
CA VAL A 373 -14.81 13.71 18.73
C VAL A 373 -13.52 12.91 18.68
N PRO A 374 -13.57 11.58 18.56
CA PRO A 374 -12.39 10.74 18.40
C PRO A 374 -11.46 11.24 17.28
N TYR A 375 -10.16 11.34 17.59
CA TYR A 375 -9.13 11.82 16.67
C TYR A 375 -8.01 10.79 16.50
N LEU A 376 -7.60 10.54 15.25
CA LEU A 376 -6.39 9.79 14.93
C LEU A 376 -5.51 10.63 14.00
N GLY A 377 -4.31 11.00 14.48
CA GLY A 377 -3.30 11.72 13.69
C GLY A 377 -2.15 10.80 13.30
N ILE A 378 -1.85 10.70 11.99
CA ILE A 378 -0.77 9.86 11.47
C ILE A 378 0.35 10.75 10.93
N CYS A 379 1.58 10.58 11.40
CA CYS A 379 2.78 11.30 10.96
C CYS A 379 2.56 12.82 11.05
N LEU A 380 2.28 13.50 9.93
CA LEU A 380 1.88 14.91 9.93
C LEU A 380 0.67 15.15 10.85
N GLY A 381 -0.29 14.24 10.90
CA GLY A 381 -1.48 14.38 11.75
C GLY A 381 -1.16 14.40 13.24
N MET A 382 -0.15 13.67 13.71
CA MET A 382 0.37 13.82 15.09
C MET A 382 0.99 15.21 15.29
N GLN A 383 1.81 15.67 14.34
CA GLN A 383 2.45 16.99 14.39
C GLN A 383 1.40 18.11 14.45
N ILE A 384 0.32 17.98 13.67
CA ILE A 384 -0.83 18.89 13.68
C ILE A 384 -1.50 18.91 15.05
N ALA A 385 -1.73 17.76 15.69
CA ALA A 385 -2.32 17.67 17.02
C ALA A 385 -1.45 18.38 18.08
N VAL A 386 -0.12 18.24 17.99
CA VAL A 386 0.83 18.93 18.88
C VAL A 386 0.80 20.45 18.65
N ILE A 387 0.82 20.90 17.40
CA ILE A 387 0.76 22.34 17.05
C ILE A 387 -0.56 22.94 17.52
N GLU A 388 -1.67 22.28 17.28
CA GLU A 388 -3.00 22.71 17.72
C GLU A 388 -3.04 22.88 19.23
N PHE A 389 -2.62 21.85 19.97
CA PHE A 389 -2.62 21.87 21.43
C PHE A 389 -1.70 22.96 21.97
N ALA A 390 -0.52 23.15 21.40
CA ALA A 390 0.39 24.23 21.77
C ALA A 390 -0.23 25.61 21.55
N ARG A 391 -0.95 25.83 20.46
CA ARG A 391 -1.61 27.11 20.16
C ARG A 391 -2.79 27.42 21.09
N HIS A 392 -3.67 26.45 21.28
CA HIS A 392 -5.00 26.70 21.86
C HIS A 392 -5.14 26.23 23.31
N ALA A 393 -4.36 25.24 23.76
CA ALA A 393 -4.38 24.79 25.14
C ALA A 393 -3.25 25.45 25.99
N VAL A 394 -2.03 25.57 25.43
CA VAL A 394 -0.91 26.23 26.12
C VAL A 394 -0.92 27.74 25.88
N GLY A 395 -1.43 28.22 24.74
CA GLY A 395 -1.55 29.65 24.42
C GLY A 395 -0.36 30.21 23.60
N TRP A 396 0.46 29.34 22.98
CA TRP A 396 1.55 29.79 22.11
C TRP A 396 1.03 30.00 20.67
N ALA A 397 0.45 31.16 20.40
CA ALA A 397 -0.22 31.45 19.15
C ALA A 397 0.65 31.28 17.88
N ASP A 398 1.97 31.37 18.00
CA ASP A 398 2.94 31.19 16.93
C ASP A 398 3.52 29.77 16.84
N ALA A 399 3.08 28.84 17.71
CA ALA A 399 3.57 27.46 17.70
C ALA A 399 3.39 26.83 16.31
N HIS A 400 4.45 26.22 15.77
CA HIS A 400 4.44 25.65 14.44
C HIS A 400 5.51 24.58 14.26
N SER A 401 5.53 23.96 13.07
CA SER A 401 6.67 23.18 12.60
C SER A 401 7.74 24.09 11.99
N ALA A 402 9.01 23.80 12.28
CA ALA A 402 10.15 24.44 11.62
C ALA A 402 10.20 24.12 10.10
N GLU A 403 9.44 23.13 9.62
CA GLU A 403 9.26 22.86 8.19
C GLU A 403 8.51 23.99 7.48
N PHE A 404 7.47 24.53 8.13
CA PHE A 404 6.54 25.49 7.53
C PHE A 404 6.82 26.93 7.95
N SER A 405 7.40 27.13 9.12
CA SER A 405 7.74 28.44 9.65
C SER A 405 9.12 28.42 10.34
N SER A 406 10.14 28.91 9.63
CA SER A 406 11.51 28.98 10.15
C SER A 406 11.72 30.10 11.19
N LEU A 407 10.73 30.98 11.38
CA LEU A 407 10.81 32.16 12.25
C LEU A 407 9.95 32.02 13.52
N THR A 408 9.26 30.91 13.72
CA THR A 408 8.46 30.71 14.94
C THR A 408 9.34 30.67 16.20
N ALA A 409 8.91 31.32 17.27
CA ALA A 409 9.58 31.22 18.56
C ALA A 409 9.31 29.89 19.28
N HIS A 410 8.23 29.17 18.86
CA HIS A 410 7.83 27.88 19.43
C HIS A 410 7.81 26.80 18.34
N PRO A 411 8.99 26.36 17.84
CA PRO A 411 9.08 25.28 16.85
C PRO A 411 8.87 23.93 17.57
N VAL A 412 7.60 23.63 17.91
CA VAL A 412 7.22 22.39 18.62
C VAL A 412 7.46 21.12 17.79
N ILE A 413 7.62 21.29 16.48
CA ILE A 413 8.07 20.27 15.54
C ILE A 413 9.37 20.78 14.90
N ALA A 414 10.42 19.97 14.92
CA ALA A 414 11.76 20.32 14.45
C ALA A 414 12.37 19.24 13.55
N LEU A 415 13.39 19.62 12.79
CA LEU A 415 14.15 18.70 11.95
C LEU A 415 14.92 17.68 12.83
N LEU A 416 14.88 16.41 12.47
CA LEU A 416 15.72 15.37 13.07
C LEU A 416 17.20 15.76 13.00
N PRO A 417 17.99 15.54 14.07
CA PRO A 417 19.42 15.91 14.09
C PRO A 417 20.24 15.28 12.95
N ASP A 418 19.94 14.05 12.58
CA ASP A 418 20.59 13.33 11.47
C ASP A 418 20.16 13.80 10.08
N GLN A 419 19.11 14.61 9.99
CA GLN A 419 18.63 15.21 8.75
C GLN A 419 19.27 16.59 8.46
N ILE A 420 20.06 17.14 9.39
CA ILE A 420 20.73 18.42 9.22
C ILE A 420 21.79 18.30 8.12
N GLY A 421 21.70 19.12 7.07
CA GLY A 421 22.63 19.13 5.94
C GLY A 421 22.34 18.08 4.86
N VAL A 422 21.27 17.29 4.97
CA VAL A 422 20.86 16.34 3.93
C VAL A 422 20.24 17.12 2.76
N THR A 423 20.88 17.03 1.57
CA THR A 423 20.41 17.71 0.35
C THR A 423 19.61 16.80 -0.58
N ALA A 424 19.92 15.50 -0.59
CA ALA A 424 19.15 14.52 -1.36
C ALA A 424 17.78 14.26 -0.72
N LYS A 425 16.71 14.23 -1.52
CA LYS A 425 15.33 14.06 -1.00
C LYS A 425 14.85 12.62 -0.97
N GLY A 426 15.23 11.79 -1.94
CA GLY A 426 14.82 10.38 -2.00
C GLY A 426 15.67 9.48 -1.11
N GLY A 427 15.05 8.53 -0.40
CA GLY A 427 15.71 7.51 0.40
C GLY A 427 16.52 8.01 1.61
N THR A 428 16.30 9.23 2.08
CA THR A 428 17.13 9.86 3.12
C THR A 428 16.36 10.26 4.39
N MET A 429 15.07 10.02 4.44
CA MET A 429 14.23 10.21 5.63
C MET A 429 14.52 9.12 6.69
N ARG A 430 13.94 9.25 7.86
CA ARG A 430 13.80 8.13 8.79
C ARG A 430 12.78 7.16 8.19
N LEU A 431 13.28 6.06 7.63
CA LEU A 431 12.51 5.10 6.81
C LEU A 431 12.56 3.70 7.40
N GLY A 432 11.42 2.99 7.35
CA GLY A 432 11.33 1.61 7.77
C GLY A 432 10.99 1.43 9.24
N LYS A 433 11.27 0.25 9.74
CA LYS A 433 10.81 -0.23 11.03
C LYS A 433 11.73 0.20 12.18
N TYR A 434 11.15 0.87 13.17
CA TYR A 434 11.84 1.27 14.40
C TYR A 434 11.07 0.82 15.64
N PRO A 435 11.78 0.50 16.75
CA PRO A 435 11.16 0.14 18.01
C PRO A 435 10.57 1.36 18.72
N CYS A 436 9.46 1.14 19.43
CA CYS A 436 8.84 2.13 20.30
C CYS A 436 8.43 1.47 21.63
N VAL A 437 8.62 2.18 22.72
CA VAL A 437 8.27 1.77 24.08
C VAL A 437 7.05 2.56 24.54
N LEU A 438 5.99 1.85 24.92
CA LEU A 438 4.72 2.43 25.36
C LEU A 438 4.67 2.63 26.87
N GLY A 439 4.09 3.75 27.30
CA GLY A 439 3.81 4.05 28.69
C GLY A 439 2.62 3.26 29.22
N GLU A 440 2.78 2.59 30.37
CA GLU A 440 1.69 1.86 31.03
C GLU A 440 0.54 2.80 31.42
N GLY A 441 -0.70 2.34 31.28
CA GLY A 441 -1.89 3.11 31.63
C GLY A 441 -2.34 4.10 30.54
N THR A 442 -1.66 4.17 29.40
CA THR A 442 -2.02 5.02 28.26
C THR A 442 -2.99 4.32 27.32
N LYS A 443 -3.67 5.08 26.45
CA LYS A 443 -4.57 4.54 25.43
C LYS A 443 -3.83 3.71 24.40
N ALA A 444 -2.65 4.17 23.97
CA ALA A 444 -1.79 3.43 23.08
C ALA A 444 -1.39 2.07 23.68
N TYR A 445 -0.96 2.04 24.95
CA TYR A 445 -0.65 0.78 25.63
C TYR A 445 -1.85 -0.16 25.71
N ALA A 446 -3.03 0.37 26.03
CA ALA A 446 -4.28 -0.42 26.09
C ALA A 446 -4.65 -1.00 24.72
N ALA A 447 -4.45 -0.25 23.65
CA ALA A 447 -4.73 -0.70 22.28
C ALA A 447 -3.80 -1.84 21.84
N TYR A 448 -2.50 -1.71 22.07
CA TYR A 448 -1.52 -2.73 21.66
C TYR A 448 -1.45 -3.93 22.62
N GLY A 449 -1.72 -3.73 23.90
CA GLY A 449 -1.63 -4.78 24.93
C GLY A 449 -0.20 -5.25 25.22
N THR A 450 0.82 -4.51 24.78
CA THR A 450 2.25 -4.79 25.01
C THR A 450 3.02 -3.50 25.19
N ARG A 451 4.13 -3.56 25.92
CA ARG A 451 4.98 -2.39 26.16
C ARG A 451 5.90 -2.08 25.00
N GLU A 452 6.41 -3.08 24.31
CA GLU A 452 7.33 -2.92 23.21
C GLU A 452 6.62 -3.20 21.89
N ILE A 453 6.69 -2.23 20.99
CA ILE A 453 6.16 -2.31 19.62
C ILE A 453 7.24 -1.91 18.62
N SER A 454 6.94 -2.09 17.37
CA SER A 454 7.83 -1.72 16.29
C SER A 454 7.01 -1.32 15.08
N GLU A 455 7.22 -0.10 14.57
CA GLU A 455 6.37 0.49 13.53
C GLU A 455 7.20 1.10 12.40
N ARG A 456 6.59 1.29 11.22
CA ARG A 456 7.26 1.84 10.02
C ARG A 456 7.16 3.36 9.99
N HIS A 457 8.27 4.01 9.67
CA HIS A 457 8.41 5.46 9.62
C HIS A 457 8.67 5.97 8.20
N ARG A 458 8.27 7.22 7.94
CA ARG A 458 8.56 7.97 6.73
C ARG A 458 8.49 9.47 7.02
N HIS A 459 9.49 10.05 7.72
CA HIS A 459 9.49 11.47 8.09
C HIS A 459 10.90 12.04 8.27
N ARG A 460 11.04 13.38 8.22
CA ARG A 460 12.25 14.16 8.51
C ARG A 460 12.10 15.00 9.77
N TYR A 461 10.88 15.45 10.05
CA TYR A 461 10.54 16.30 11.18
C TYR A 461 9.86 15.48 12.26
N GLU A 462 10.06 15.91 13.51
CA GLU A 462 9.54 15.23 14.68
C GLU A 462 9.26 16.20 15.81
N PHE A 463 8.67 15.69 16.90
CA PHE A 463 8.42 16.47 18.10
C PHE A 463 9.73 17.02 18.70
N ASN A 464 9.72 18.31 19.07
CA ASN A 464 10.85 18.98 19.70
C ASN A 464 10.78 18.88 21.23
N ASN A 465 11.64 18.04 21.81
CA ASN A 465 11.67 17.78 23.25
C ASN A 465 11.93 19.02 24.13
N LEU A 466 12.40 20.13 23.56
CA LEU A 466 12.55 21.37 24.31
C LEU A 466 11.22 21.89 24.90
N PHE A 467 10.10 21.52 24.30
CA PHE A 467 8.75 21.93 24.69
C PHE A 467 7.98 20.84 25.45
N ARG A 468 8.62 19.70 25.74
CA ARG A 468 7.96 18.51 26.29
C ARG A 468 7.31 18.80 27.65
N GLU A 469 8.06 19.35 28.61
CA GLU A 469 7.57 19.58 29.98
C GLU A 469 6.38 20.51 30.03
N GLU A 470 6.35 21.56 29.19
CA GLU A 470 5.26 22.51 29.13
C GLU A 470 3.98 21.89 28.60
N LEU A 471 4.09 21.07 27.53
CA LEU A 471 2.94 20.38 26.96
C LEU A 471 2.41 19.30 27.90
N GLU A 472 3.29 18.57 28.60
CA GLU A 472 2.89 17.58 29.60
C GLU A 472 2.15 18.27 30.80
N ARG A 473 2.63 19.41 31.26
CA ARG A 473 1.95 20.20 32.32
C ARG A 473 0.57 20.71 31.88
N ALA A 474 0.39 20.96 30.60
CA ALA A 474 -0.89 21.37 30.03
C ALA A 474 -1.86 20.21 29.78
N GLY A 475 -1.42 18.93 29.91
CA GLY A 475 -2.28 17.75 29.83
C GLY A 475 -2.03 16.84 28.62
N MET A 476 -1.02 17.11 27.77
CA MET A 476 -0.62 16.18 26.74
C MET A 476 0.22 15.03 27.33
N THR A 477 0.01 13.83 26.88
CA THR A 477 0.76 12.64 27.31
C THR A 477 1.56 12.10 26.13
N PHE A 478 2.87 11.97 26.29
CA PHE A 478 3.72 11.31 25.30
C PHE A 478 3.83 9.81 25.64
N SER A 479 2.88 9.06 25.09
CA SER A 479 2.62 7.67 25.46
C SER A 479 3.50 6.65 24.74
N GLY A 480 4.25 7.05 23.71
CA GLY A 480 5.23 6.21 23.01
C GLY A 480 6.52 6.96 22.76
N THR A 481 7.65 6.33 23.02
CA THR A 481 8.99 6.90 22.77
C THR A 481 9.93 5.88 22.17
N SER A 482 11.02 6.35 21.54
CA SER A 482 12.16 5.49 21.22
C SER A 482 12.71 4.82 22.50
N PRO A 483 13.42 3.68 22.42
CA PRO A 483 13.91 2.96 23.61
C PRO A 483 14.83 3.79 24.52
N ASP A 484 15.55 4.76 23.97
CA ASP A 484 16.39 5.71 24.71
C ASP A 484 15.62 6.93 25.23
N GLY A 485 14.32 7.05 24.89
CA GLY A 485 13.45 8.16 25.27
C GLY A 485 13.70 9.47 24.52
N SER A 486 14.62 9.49 23.54
CA SER A 486 15.01 10.70 22.83
C SER A 486 14.00 11.18 21.79
N LEU A 487 13.19 10.27 21.22
CA LEU A 487 12.19 10.57 20.21
C LEU A 487 10.79 10.27 20.75
N VAL A 488 9.85 11.18 20.48
CA VAL A 488 8.42 10.97 20.76
C VAL A 488 7.76 10.33 19.54
N GLU A 489 7.15 9.17 19.76
CA GLU A 489 6.51 8.36 18.72
C GLU A 489 4.98 8.43 18.77
N ILE A 490 4.40 8.66 19.97
CA ILE A 490 2.95 8.78 20.15
C ILE A 490 2.67 9.90 21.17
N ALA A 491 1.71 10.76 20.83
CA ALA A 491 1.14 11.78 21.70
C ALA A 491 -0.38 11.55 21.85
N GLU A 492 -0.92 11.70 23.07
CA GLU A 492 -2.34 11.54 23.34
C GLU A 492 -2.86 12.51 24.38
N LEU A 493 -4.19 12.74 24.41
CA LEU A 493 -4.87 13.47 25.47
C LEU A 493 -5.62 12.49 26.37
N SER A 494 -5.18 12.38 27.63
CA SER A 494 -5.73 11.38 28.57
C SER A 494 -7.19 11.64 28.92
N GLU A 495 -7.62 12.90 28.96
CA GLU A 495 -8.98 13.31 29.31
C GLU A 495 -10.00 13.08 28.20
N GLN A 496 -9.57 12.87 26.95
CA GLN A 496 -10.43 12.57 25.81
C GLN A 496 -10.70 11.07 25.73
N ASP A 497 -11.84 10.65 25.21
CA ASP A 497 -12.14 9.22 25.00
C ASP A 497 -11.13 8.58 24.04
N TRP A 498 -10.83 9.26 22.93
CA TRP A 498 -9.77 8.90 22.00
C TRP A 498 -9.23 10.14 21.27
N TYR A 499 -8.04 10.55 21.61
CA TYR A 499 -7.31 11.59 20.91
C TYR A 499 -5.84 11.17 20.87
N VAL A 500 -5.44 10.52 19.79
CA VAL A 500 -4.12 9.87 19.65
C VAL A 500 -3.48 10.28 18.34
N GLY A 501 -2.21 10.68 18.40
CA GLY A 501 -1.36 10.90 17.23
C GLY A 501 -0.12 10.02 17.29
N CYS A 502 0.31 9.46 16.17
CA CYS A 502 1.54 8.68 16.06
C CYS A 502 2.44 9.22 14.95
N GLN A 503 3.77 9.24 15.18
CA GLN A 503 4.74 9.73 14.21
C GLN A 503 5.02 8.71 13.09
N PHE A 504 4.85 7.44 13.38
CA PHE A 504 4.95 6.34 12.42
C PHE A 504 3.67 6.17 11.60
N HIS A 505 3.71 5.24 10.65
CA HIS A 505 2.63 4.92 9.72
C HIS A 505 2.00 3.55 10.04
N PRO A 506 0.99 3.48 10.95
CA PRO A 506 0.36 2.22 11.36
C PRO A 506 -0.39 1.55 10.21
N GLU A 507 -0.81 2.32 9.19
CA GLU A 507 -1.52 1.83 8.01
C GLU A 507 -0.72 0.80 7.22
N PHE A 508 0.61 0.88 7.20
CA PHE A 508 1.43 -0.08 6.45
C PHE A 508 1.46 -1.48 7.06
N LYS A 509 1.07 -1.61 8.33
CA LYS A 509 1.05 -2.90 9.04
C LYS A 509 -0.33 -3.49 9.26
N SER A 510 -1.38 -2.78 8.89
CA SER A 510 -2.75 -3.29 8.98
C SER A 510 -3.00 -4.40 7.96
N ARG A 511 -3.74 -5.43 8.37
CA ARG A 511 -4.13 -6.57 7.53
C ARG A 511 -5.63 -6.84 7.68
N PRO A 512 -6.32 -7.39 6.67
CA PRO A 512 -7.75 -7.65 6.76
C PRO A 512 -8.11 -8.65 7.86
N ASN A 513 -7.25 -9.62 8.12
CA ASN A 513 -7.40 -10.62 9.19
C ASN A 513 -6.83 -10.17 10.54
N ARG A 514 -6.08 -9.07 10.58
CA ARG A 514 -5.40 -8.53 11.76
C ARG A 514 -5.30 -7.01 11.65
N SER A 515 -6.43 -6.32 11.93
CA SER A 515 -6.47 -4.86 11.89
C SER A 515 -5.47 -4.26 12.88
N HIS A 516 -4.85 -3.14 12.47
CA HIS A 516 -3.89 -2.45 13.34
C HIS A 516 -4.56 -1.92 14.62
N PRO A 517 -3.95 -2.07 15.82
CA PRO A 517 -4.55 -1.73 17.10
C PRO A 517 -5.07 -0.29 17.19
N LEU A 518 -4.29 0.71 16.75
CA LEU A 518 -4.69 2.11 16.81
C LEU A 518 -5.92 2.40 15.94
N PHE A 519 -6.02 1.81 14.75
CA PHE A 519 -7.20 1.95 13.91
C PHE A 519 -8.42 1.26 14.51
N LYS A 520 -8.22 0.06 15.09
CA LYS A 520 -9.32 -0.69 15.72
C LYS A 520 -9.93 0.09 16.89
N ASP A 521 -9.09 0.64 17.76
CA ASP A 521 -9.58 1.38 18.93
C ASP A 521 -10.12 2.76 18.56
N PHE A 522 -9.59 3.40 17.51
CA PHE A 522 -10.18 4.60 16.93
C PHE A 522 -11.60 4.34 16.40
N ILE A 523 -11.82 3.26 15.64
CA ILE A 523 -13.17 2.90 15.15
C ILE A 523 -14.08 2.52 16.32
N ARG A 524 -13.59 1.83 17.35
CA ARG A 524 -14.38 1.54 18.56
C ARG A 524 -14.87 2.81 19.24
N ALA A 525 -13.96 3.77 19.49
CA ALA A 525 -14.33 5.06 20.08
C ALA A 525 -15.30 5.85 19.20
N SER A 526 -15.11 5.80 17.87
CA SER A 526 -16.02 6.44 16.91
C SER A 526 -17.43 5.82 16.91
N LEU A 527 -17.55 4.51 17.15
CA LEU A 527 -18.84 3.85 17.34
C LEU A 527 -19.51 4.23 18.67
N GLU A 528 -18.74 4.42 19.74
CA GLU A 528 -19.24 4.91 21.01
C GLU A 528 -19.75 6.35 20.87
N GLN A 529 -19.03 7.19 20.11
CA GLN A 529 -19.45 8.56 19.79
C GLN A 529 -20.76 8.60 18.99
N ALA A 530 -20.93 7.69 18.03
CA ALA A 530 -22.19 7.58 17.24
C ALA A 530 -23.43 7.25 18.09
N ASN A 531 -23.24 6.71 19.29
CA ASN A 531 -24.31 6.34 20.22
C ASN A 531 -24.61 7.42 21.29
N LYS A 532 -23.82 8.51 21.32
CA LYS A 532 -24.05 9.66 22.20
C LYS A 532 -25.04 10.65 21.56
#